data_ccc277d1e41e7e45779857c5a07d1139
#
_entry.id   ccc277d1e41e7e45779857c5a07d1139
#
_cell.length_a   1.000
_cell.length_b   1.000
_cell.length_c   1.000
_cell.angle_alpha   90.00
_cell.angle_beta   90.00
_cell.angle_gamma   90.00
#
_symmetry.space_group_name_H-M   'P 1'
#
loop_
_entity.id
_entity.type
_entity.pdbx_description
1 polymer ?
#
loop_
_entity_poly.entity_id
_entity_poly.type
_entity_poly.pdbx_seq_one_letter_code
_entity_poly.pdbx_strand_id
1 'polypeptide(L)'
;MSMPGGGCHGVAPGQVTDDSELAMCLMHGLIEGNGKLDVSKIVLYYGLWLKDGPFDRGSTVTNALKAINVDKPNPQDPKKAAMVKNSSSMSNGSLMKITPMAVWCQNLSDNHLRFAVEQDVELIHSNFDMNAVIISYCIAIKTLIANHEKADRA
;
A
#
# COMPACT_ATOMS: atom_id res chain seq x y z
N MET A 1 -5.54 -21.70 13.02
CA MET A 1 -6.57 -21.29 12.04
C MET A 1 -6.20 -21.91 10.71
N SER A 2 -7.11 -22.64 10.02
CA SER A 2 -6.84 -23.18 8.70
C SER A 2 -7.33 -22.19 7.64
N MET A 3 -6.59 -22.06 6.55
CA MET A 3 -7.01 -21.30 5.36
C MET A 3 -7.38 -22.32 4.26
N PRO A 4 -8.65 -22.75 4.18
CA PRO A 4 -9.04 -23.94 3.39
C PRO A 4 -8.99 -23.71 1.87
N GLY A 5 -8.82 -22.48 1.41
CA GLY A 5 -8.94 -22.16 -0.03
C GLY A 5 -10.40 -22.04 -0.49
N GLY A 6 -10.61 -21.92 -1.80
CA GLY A 6 -11.94 -21.77 -2.41
C GLY A 6 -12.35 -20.31 -2.59
N GLY A 7 -13.60 -19.99 -2.26
CA GLY A 7 -14.14 -18.64 -2.46
C GLY A 7 -14.45 -18.30 -3.93
N CYS A 8 -14.73 -17.03 -4.22
CA CYS A 8 -15.13 -16.57 -5.56
C CYS A 8 -14.04 -16.71 -6.62
N HIS A 9 -12.76 -16.76 -6.21
CA HIS A 9 -11.61 -16.93 -7.11
C HIS A 9 -11.08 -18.38 -7.17
N GLY A 10 -11.68 -19.32 -6.42
CA GLY A 10 -11.22 -20.72 -6.41
C GLY A 10 -9.78 -20.90 -5.94
N VAL A 11 -9.31 -20.08 -5.00
CA VAL A 11 -7.91 -20.05 -4.55
C VAL A 11 -7.48 -21.32 -3.85
N ALA A 12 -6.19 -21.65 -3.94
CA ALA A 12 -5.59 -22.76 -3.20
C ALA A 12 -5.55 -22.48 -1.68
N PRO A 13 -5.47 -23.53 -0.82
CA PRO A 13 -5.28 -23.32 0.61
C PRO A 13 -4.06 -22.45 0.90
N GLY A 14 -4.27 -21.38 1.68
CA GLY A 14 -3.21 -20.41 2.02
C GLY A 14 -2.86 -19.40 0.93
N GLN A 15 -3.46 -19.47 -0.26
CA GLN A 15 -3.27 -18.46 -1.30
C GLN A 15 -3.92 -17.15 -0.90
N VAL A 16 -3.18 -16.04 -1.11
CA VAL A 16 -3.61 -14.66 -0.86
C VAL A 16 -4.01 -13.97 -2.16
N THR A 17 -4.66 -12.80 -2.04
CA THR A 17 -5.11 -11.95 -3.14
C THR A 17 -4.31 -10.65 -3.19
N ASP A 18 -4.72 -9.73 -4.05
CA ASP A 18 -4.06 -8.43 -4.27
C ASP A 18 -3.85 -7.61 -2.99
N ASP A 19 -4.73 -7.73 -1.99
CA ASP A 19 -4.56 -7.10 -0.67
C ASP A 19 -3.19 -7.41 -0.05
N SER A 20 -2.89 -8.69 0.08
CA SER A 20 -1.63 -9.16 0.70
C SER A 20 -0.44 -9.05 -0.25
N GLU A 21 -0.64 -9.30 -1.54
CA GLU A 21 0.41 -9.20 -2.55
C GLU A 21 0.95 -7.78 -2.65
N LEU A 22 0.06 -6.77 -2.70
CA LEU A 22 0.46 -5.36 -2.73
C LEU A 22 1.04 -4.89 -1.39
N ALA A 23 0.57 -5.42 -0.26
CA ALA A 23 1.20 -5.16 1.03
C ALA A 23 2.65 -5.69 1.06
N MET A 24 2.91 -6.87 0.52
CA MET A 24 4.27 -7.40 0.37
C MET A 24 5.13 -6.55 -0.58
N CYS A 25 4.58 -6.08 -1.69
CA CYS A 25 5.27 -5.15 -2.60
C CYS A 25 5.67 -3.86 -1.89
N LEU A 26 4.77 -3.26 -1.11
CA LEU A 26 5.06 -2.08 -0.29
C LEU A 26 6.19 -2.38 0.71
N MET A 27 6.09 -3.49 1.42
CA MET A 27 7.12 -3.90 2.39
C MET A 27 8.49 -4.05 1.73
N HIS A 28 8.59 -4.69 0.57
CA HIS A 28 9.84 -4.82 -0.17
C HIS A 28 10.42 -3.45 -0.56
N GLY A 29 9.59 -2.53 -1.09
CA GLY A 29 10.01 -1.18 -1.43
C GLY A 29 10.55 -0.40 -0.23
N LEU A 30 9.91 -0.54 0.95
CA LEU A 30 10.34 0.08 2.20
C LEU A 30 11.68 -0.50 2.70
N ILE A 31 11.85 -1.84 2.62
CA ILE A 31 13.10 -2.52 3.02
C ILE A 31 14.27 -2.07 2.12
N GLU A 32 14.06 -2.03 0.80
CA GLU A 32 15.10 -1.59 -0.14
C GLU A 32 15.45 -0.10 -0.02
N GLY A 33 14.55 0.71 0.55
CA GLY A 33 14.81 2.10 0.90
C GLY A 33 15.87 2.27 1.99
N ASN A 34 16.24 1.19 2.70
CA ASN A 34 17.27 1.15 3.72
C ASN A 34 17.12 2.28 4.77
N GLY A 35 15.94 2.37 5.35
CA GLY A 35 15.58 3.38 6.36
C GLY A 35 15.16 4.74 5.79
N LYS A 36 15.15 4.92 4.48
CA LYS A 36 14.64 6.10 3.79
C LYS A 36 13.39 5.75 2.99
N LEU A 37 12.46 6.68 2.91
CA LEU A 37 11.31 6.54 2.03
C LEU A 37 11.74 6.78 0.57
N ASP A 38 11.99 5.69 -0.16
CA ASP A 38 12.22 5.74 -1.62
C ASP A 38 10.98 5.27 -2.37
N VAL A 39 10.15 6.22 -2.76
CA VAL A 39 8.88 5.93 -3.46
C VAL A 39 9.12 5.26 -4.82
N SER A 40 10.28 5.47 -5.44
CA SER A 40 10.61 4.82 -6.72
C SER A 40 10.77 3.30 -6.57
N LYS A 41 11.27 2.84 -5.41
CA LYS A 41 11.35 1.42 -5.08
C LYS A 41 9.95 0.81 -4.90
N ILE A 42 9.06 1.50 -4.21
CA ILE A 42 7.67 1.08 -4.03
C ILE A 42 6.99 0.96 -5.40
N VAL A 43 7.13 1.98 -6.24
CA VAL A 43 6.59 2.00 -7.61
C VAL A 43 7.13 0.85 -8.45
N LEU A 44 8.43 0.53 -8.34
CA LEU A 44 9.02 -0.62 -9.03
C LEU A 44 8.29 -1.92 -8.67
N TYR A 45 8.12 -2.21 -7.38
CA TYR A 45 7.48 -3.45 -6.93
C TYR A 45 6.01 -3.52 -7.34
N TYR A 46 5.26 -2.42 -7.28
CA TYR A 46 3.89 -2.38 -7.80
C TYR A 46 3.81 -2.62 -9.30
N GLY A 47 4.75 -2.05 -10.05
CA GLY A 47 4.85 -2.27 -11.49
C GLY A 47 5.18 -3.71 -11.86
N LEU A 48 6.13 -4.34 -11.15
CA LEU A 48 6.49 -5.75 -11.33
C LEU A 48 5.29 -6.65 -11.01
N TRP A 49 4.60 -6.43 -9.87
CA TRP A 49 3.40 -7.15 -9.52
C TRP A 49 2.34 -7.12 -10.63
N LEU A 50 2.06 -5.93 -11.17
CA LEU A 50 1.06 -5.80 -12.24
C LEU A 50 1.52 -6.47 -13.55
N LYS A 51 2.84 -6.43 -13.86
CA LYS A 51 3.44 -7.06 -15.03
C LYS A 51 3.35 -8.58 -14.98
N ASP A 52 3.46 -9.17 -13.78
CA ASP A 52 3.35 -10.63 -13.57
C ASP A 52 1.92 -11.16 -13.76
N GLY A 53 0.93 -10.27 -13.93
CA GLY A 53 -0.44 -10.66 -14.27
C GLY A 53 -1.22 -11.29 -13.12
N PRO A 54 -1.37 -10.58 -11.98
CA PRO A 54 -2.10 -11.11 -10.83
C PRO A 54 -3.54 -11.50 -11.22
N PHE A 55 -4.03 -12.60 -10.65
CA PHE A 55 -5.36 -13.14 -10.95
C PHE A 55 -6.49 -12.30 -10.37
N ASP A 56 -6.24 -11.62 -9.23
CA ASP A 56 -7.15 -10.67 -8.63
C ASP A 56 -6.53 -9.26 -8.65
N ARG A 57 -7.31 -8.30 -9.12
CA ARG A 57 -6.88 -6.90 -9.23
C ARG A 57 -8.04 -5.95 -9.40
N GLY A 58 -8.17 -5.01 -8.50
CA GLY A 58 -9.17 -3.94 -8.58
C GLY A 58 -8.93 -2.98 -9.75
N SER A 59 -10.01 -2.46 -10.32
CA SER A 59 -9.92 -1.50 -11.44
C SER A 59 -9.20 -0.21 -11.06
N THR A 60 -9.41 0.33 -9.86
CA THR A 60 -8.75 1.53 -9.35
C THR A 60 -7.23 1.35 -9.30
N VAL A 61 -6.75 0.25 -8.74
CA VAL A 61 -5.33 -0.11 -8.69
C VAL A 61 -4.77 -0.25 -10.11
N THR A 62 -5.43 -1.03 -10.95
CA THR A 62 -5.02 -1.29 -12.33
C THR A 62 -4.94 0.01 -13.15
N ASN A 63 -5.90 0.91 -13.01
CA ASN A 63 -5.94 2.19 -13.74
C ASN A 63 -4.72 3.07 -13.46
N ALA A 64 -4.26 3.10 -12.22
CA ALA A 64 -3.10 3.88 -11.81
C ALA A 64 -1.77 3.17 -12.18
N LEU A 65 -1.62 1.90 -11.80
CA LEU A 65 -0.36 1.19 -11.90
C LEU A 65 0.03 0.83 -13.34
N LYS A 66 -0.91 0.75 -14.28
CA LYS A 66 -0.60 0.58 -15.72
C LYS A 66 0.30 1.67 -16.32
N ALA A 67 0.40 2.82 -15.67
CA ALA A 67 1.28 3.90 -16.12
C ALA A 67 2.75 3.69 -15.76
N ILE A 68 3.06 2.70 -14.93
CA ILE A 68 4.42 2.45 -14.44
C ILE A 68 5.27 1.82 -15.54
N ASN A 69 6.44 2.42 -15.79
CA ASN A 69 7.52 1.81 -16.55
C ASN A 69 8.51 1.16 -15.56
N VAL A 70 8.56 -0.16 -15.51
CA VAL A 70 9.42 -0.91 -14.58
C VAL A 70 10.91 -0.74 -14.82
N ASP A 71 11.32 -0.39 -16.05
CA ASP A 71 12.72 -0.14 -16.39
C ASP A 71 13.20 1.26 -15.95
N LYS A 72 12.24 2.17 -15.72
CA LYS A 72 12.47 3.55 -15.24
C LYS A 72 11.35 3.95 -14.27
N PRO A 73 11.29 3.36 -13.06
CA PRO A 73 10.21 3.59 -12.12
C PRO A 73 10.20 5.06 -11.68
N ASN A 74 9.09 5.74 -11.98
CA ASN A 74 8.88 7.14 -11.67
C ASN A 74 7.54 7.33 -10.93
N PRO A 75 7.54 7.80 -9.68
CA PRO A 75 6.31 7.99 -8.91
C PRO A 75 5.28 8.93 -9.54
N GLN A 76 5.73 9.84 -10.42
CA GLN A 76 4.81 10.78 -11.07
C GLN A 76 3.88 10.11 -12.10
N ASP A 77 4.28 8.95 -12.66
CA ASP A 77 3.48 8.30 -13.69
C ASP A 77 2.17 7.71 -13.12
N PRO A 78 2.18 6.87 -12.07
CA PRO A 78 0.94 6.41 -11.45
C PRO A 78 0.17 7.54 -10.78
N LYS A 79 0.81 8.55 -10.16
CA LYS A 79 0.13 9.71 -9.57
C LYS A 79 -0.70 10.47 -10.62
N LYS A 80 -0.13 10.77 -11.78
CA LYS A 80 -0.86 11.41 -12.87
C LYS A 80 -2.03 10.56 -13.37
N ALA A 81 -1.83 9.25 -13.49
CA ALA A 81 -2.90 8.34 -13.90
C ALA A 81 -4.03 8.29 -12.85
N ALA A 82 -3.70 8.28 -11.57
CA ALA A 82 -4.66 8.33 -10.48
C ALA A 82 -5.47 9.65 -10.49
N MET A 83 -4.82 10.79 -10.72
CA MET A 83 -5.51 12.09 -10.83
C MET A 83 -6.55 12.09 -11.95
N VAL A 84 -6.25 11.47 -13.09
CA VAL A 84 -7.15 11.46 -14.25
C VAL A 84 -8.26 10.42 -14.10
N LYS A 85 -7.96 9.24 -13.58
CA LYS A 85 -8.86 8.08 -13.64
C LYS A 85 -9.54 7.74 -12.32
N ASN A 86 -8.96 8.14 -11.19
CA ASN A 86 -9.37 7.72 -9.86
C ASN A 86 -9.72 8.89 -8.92
N SER A 87 -9.95 10.10 -9.46
CA SER A 87 -10.21 11.31 -8.67
C SER A 87 -11.44 11.22 -7.76
N SER A 88 -12.42 10.41 -8.13
CA SER A 88 -13.64 10.18 -7.34
C SER A 88 -13.71 8.77 -6.73
N SER A 89 -12.65 7.97 -6.88
CA SER A 89 -12.66 6.61 -6.36
C SER A 89 -12.60 6.58 -4.83
N MET A 90 -13.53 5.85 -4.21
CA MET A 90 -13.59 5.56 -2.78
C MET A 90 -13.30 4.08 -2.50
N SER A 91 -12.64 3.37 -3.45
CA SER A 91 -12.29 1.96 -3.25
C SER A 91 -11.23 1.79 -2.17
N ASN A 92 -11.12 0.59 -1.61
CA ASN A 92 -10.13 0.27 -0.58
C ASN A 92 -8.70 0.02 -1.10
N GLY A 93 -8.44 0.19 -2.40
CA GLY A 93 -7.19 -0.22 -3.05
C GLY A 93 -5.89 0.34 -2.46
N SER A 94 -5.92 1.49 -1.78
CA SER A 94 -4.77 1.96 -0.98
C SER A 94 -4.85 1.50 0.47
N LEU A 95 -6.05 1.40 1.07
CA LEU A 95 -6.24 1.03 2.48
C LEU A 95 -5.80 -0.42 2.74
N MET A 96 -6.21 -1.36 1.87
CA MET A 96 -5.99 -2.80 2.04
C MET A 96 -4.51 -3.19 2.20
N LYS A 97 -3.59 -2.42 1.61
CA LYS A 97 -2.16 -2.71 1.53
C LYS A 97 -1.27 -1.88 2.44
N ILE A 98 -1.80 -0.84 3.13
CA ILE A 98 -0.98 0.21 3.75
C ILE A 98 -0.34 -0.18 5.10
N THR A 99 -0.75 -1.27 5.73
CA THR A 99 -0.27 -1.68 7.06
C THR A 99 1.26 -1.71 7.21
N PRO A 100 2.06 -2.21 6.24
CA PRO A 100 3.52 -2.15 6.34
C PRO A 100 4.08 -0.74 6.48
N MET A 101 3.45 0.28 5.86
CA MET A 101 3.83 1.68 6.03
C MET A 101 3.61 2.16 7.46
N ALA A 102 2.47 1.79 8.07
CA ALA A 102 2.19 2.15 9.46
C ALA A 102 3.22 1.56 10.44
N VAL A 103 3.63 0.29 10.21
CA VAL A 103 4.69 -0.37 10.99
C VAL A 103 6.03 0.30 10.76
N TRP A 104 6.39 0.60 9.52
CA TRP A 104 7.64 1.29 9.17
C TRP A 104 7.73 2.67 9.84
N CYS A 105 6.62 3.37 9.95
CA CYS A 105 6.52 4.69 10.57
C CYS A 105 6.41 4.67 12.10
N GLN A 106 6.44 3.51 12.78
CA GLN A 106 6.11 3.39 14.22
C GLN A 106 6.92 4.34 15.11
N ASN A 107 8.20 4.57 14.78
CA ASN A 107 9.10 5.43 15.53
C ASN A 107 9.23 6.87 14.95
N LEU A 108 8.47 7.19 13.91
CA LEU A 108 8.49 8.53 13.30
C LEU A 108 7.44 9.44 13.94
N SER A 109 7.57 10.76 13.78
CA SER A 109 6.51 11.69 14.17
C SER A 109 5.26 11.50 13.31
N ASP A 110 4.10 11.96 13.80
CA ASP A 110 2.85 11.88 13.04
C ASP A 110 2.90 12.67 11.73
N ASN A 111 3.66 13.75 11.68
CA ASN A 111 3.85 14.52 10.44
C ASN A 111 4.64 13.71 9.40
N HIS A 112 5.68 12.99 9.82
CA HIS A 112 6.42 12.10 8.91
C HIS A 112 5.58 10.91 8.46
N LEU A 113 4.78 10.32 9.37
CA LEU A 113 3.83 9.27 9.00
C LEU A 113 2.83 9.79 7.96
N ARG A 114 2.20 10.95 8.20
CA ARG A 114 1.28 11.56 7.23
C ARG A 114 1.91 11.71 5.87
N PHE A 115 3.08 12.32 5.80
CA PHE A 115 3.82 12.50 4.55
C PHE A 115 4.08 11.16 3.85
N ALA A 116 4.59 10.14 4.56
CA ALA A 116 4.90 8.85 3.98
C ALA A 116 3.65 8.14 3.43
N VAL A 117 2.55 8.17 4.19
CA VAL A 117 1.26 7.59 3.77
C VAL A 117 0.71 8.30 2.54
N GLU A 118 0.73 9.63 2.50
CA GLU A 118 0.30 10.44 1.35
C GLU A 118 1.08 10.06 0.09
N GLN A 119 2.41 9.90 0.19
CA GLN A 119 3.23 9.52 -0.95
C GLN A 119 2.81 8.18 -1.58
N ASP A 120 2.40 7.20 -0.77
CA ASP A 120 1.94 5.91 -1.27
C ASP A 120 0.48 5.95 -1.75
N VAL A 121 -0.42 6.61 -1.00
CA VAL A 121 -1.84 6.72 -1.37
C VAL A 121 -2.02 7.42 -2.72
N GLU A 122 -1.28 8.49 -2.97
CA GLU A 122 -1.32 9.24 -4.23
C GLU A 122 -0.92 8.42 -5.46
N LEU A 123 -0.23 7.30 -5.28
CA LEU A 123 0.07 6.38 -6.38
C LEU A 123 -1.18 5.70 -6.96
N ILE A 124 -2.28 5.63 -6.18
CA ILE A 124 -3.51 4.92 -6.55
C ILE A 124 -4.75 5.84 -6.48
N HIS A 125 -4.84 6.71 -5.46
CA HIS A 125 -5.97 7.60 -5.24
C HIS A 125 -5.50 9.06 -5.21
N SER A 126 -6.27 9.96 -5.85
CA SER A 126 -6.09 11.40 -5.74
C SER A 126 -7.19 12.08 -4.92
N ASN A 127 -8.05 11.31 -4.28
CA ASN A 127 -9.15 11.79 -3.45
C ASN A 127 -8.65 12.14 -2.04
N PHE A 128 -8.95 13.37 -1.59
CA PHE A 128 -8.56 13.86 -0.27
C PHE A 128 -9.15 13.04 0.88
N ASP A 129 -10.40 12.59 0.77
CA ASP A 129 -11.06 11.81 1.81
C ASP A 129 -10.36 10.45 2.03
N MET A 130 -9.88 9.83 0.97
CA MET A 130 -9.09 8.59 1.07
C MET A 130 -7.78 8.80 1.83
N ASN A 131 -7.08 9.91 1.60
CA ASN A 131 -5.88 10.25 2.36
C ASN A 131 -6.19 10.37 3.86
N ALA A 132 -7.25 11.10 4.23
CA ALA A 132 -7.64 11.30 5.63
C ALA A 132 -7.97 9.98 6.34
N VAL A 133 -8.75 9.09 5.68
CA VAL A 133 -9.13 7.77 6.20
C VAL A 133 -7.89 6.90 6.43
N ILE A 134 -7.00 6.81 5.43
CA ILE A 134 -5.83 5.93 5.48
C ILE A 134 -4.79 6.44 6.48
N ILE A 135 -4.57 7.74 6.58
CA ILE A 135 -3.72 8.35 7.61
C ILE A 135 -4.26 8.01 9.01
N SER A 136 -5.57 8.14 9.22
CA SER A 136 -6.19 7.83 10.51
C SER A 136 -6.00 6.36 10.88
N TYR A 137 -6.16 5.44 9.92
CA TYR A 137 -5.88 4.02 10.10
C TYR A 137 -4.41 3.78 10.50
N CYS A 138 -3.45 4.40 9.79
CA CYS A 138 -2.02 4.24 10.09
C CYS A 138 -1.64 4.79 11.48
N ILE A 139 -2.23 5.92 11.90
CA ILE A 139 -2.05 6.48 13.25
C ILE A 139 -2.60 5.51 14.31
N ALA A 140 -3.76 4.89 14.05
CA ALA A 140 -4.33 3.90 14.96
C ALA A 140 -3.41 2.68 15.13
N ILE A 141 -2.89 2.12 14.04
CA ILE A 141 -1.94 0.99 14.08
C ILE A 141 -0.66 1.38 14.86
N LYS A 142 -0.07 2.53 14.56
CA LYS A 142 1.10 3.06 15.27
C LYS A 142 0.85 3.16 16.78
N THR A 143 -0.32 3.68 17.17
CA THR A 143 -0.73 3.84 18.57
C THR A 143 -0.89 2.50 19.26
N LEU A 144 -1.48 1.50 18.60
CA LEU A 144 -1.63 0.15 19.12
C LEU A 144 -0.27 -0.50 19.37
N ILE A 145 0.67 -0.38 18.44
CA ILE A 145 2.04 -0.91 18.60
C ILE A 145 2.71 -0.27 19.82
N ALA A 146 2.69 1.06 19.92
CA ALA A 146 3.31 1.80 21.02
C ALA A 146 2.71 1.46 22.39
N ASN A 147 1.40 1.18 22.47
CA ASN A 147 0.75 0.78 23.71
C ASN A 147 1.06 -0.66 24.10
N HIS A 148 1.17 -1.58 23.14
CA HIS A 148 1.58 -2.96 23.40
C HIS A 148 3.01 -3.00 23.98
N GLU A 149 3.94 -2.28 23.40
CA GLU A 149 5.32 -2.20 23.91
C GLU A 149 5.43 -1.63 25.33
N LYS A 150 4.52 -0.74 25.73
CA LYS A 150 4.47 -0.22 27.10
C LYS A 150 3.91 -1.25 28.08
N ALA A 151 2.89 -2.01 27.67
CA ALA A 151 2.30 -3.05 28.49
C ALA A 151 3.27 -4.20 28.79
N ASP A 152 4.11 -4.57 27.80
CA ASP A 152 5.11 -5.63 27.98
C ASP A 152 6.31 -5.23 28.86
N ARG A 153 6.47 -3.93 29.14
CA ARG A 153 7.57 -3.40 29.99
C ARG A 153 7.10 -3.07 31.42
N ALA A 154 5.81 -3.20 31.71
CA ALA A 154 5.21 -2.91 33.02
C ALA A 154 5.04 -4.17 33.86
#